data_8c007171d49017fa9faa738bac829cd8
#
_entry.id   8c007171d49017fa9faa738bac829cd8
#
_cell.length_a   1.000
_cell.length_b   1.000
_cell.length_c   1.000
_cell.angle_alpha   90.00
_cell.angle_beta   90.00
_cell.angle_gamma   90.00
#
_symmetry.space_group_name_H-M   'P 1'
#
loop_
_entity.id
_entity.type
_entity.pdbx_description
1 polymer ?
#
loop_
_entity_poly.entity_id
_entity_poly.type
_entity_poly.pdbx_seq_one_letter_code
_entity_poly.pdbx_strand_id
1 'polypeptide(L)'
;MKVLFVCNENVSRSQMAATIYNHLTKSHDADSAGINLDVVGETLGERRKRVGLGKSFELMQKSGLDMSKRKRIQLTKDMIG
;
A
#
# COMPACT_ATOMS: atom_id res chain seq x y z
N MET A 1 -7.49 10.42 13.18
CA MET A 1 -6.75 11.29 12.25
C MET A 1 -6.46 10.53 10.97
N LYS A 2 -6.76 11.13 9.83
CA LYS A 2 -6.46 10.51 8.54
C LYS A 2 -5.03 10.78 8.13
N VAL A 3 -4.35 9.75 7.63
CA VAL A 3 -2.95 9.82 7.21
C VAL A 3 -2.82 9.22 5.81
N LEU A 4 -2.09 9.90 4.94
CA LEU A 4 -1.81 9.41 3.58
C LEU A 4 -0.31 9.25 3.40
N PHE A 5 0.11 8.02 3.11
CA PHE A 5 1.50 7.73 2.77
C PHE A 5 1.65 7.66 1.25
N VAL A 6 2.64 8.32 0.71
CA VAL A 6 2.84 8.45 -0.74
C VAL A 6 4.21 7.93 -1.14
N CYS A 7 4.26 7.16 -2.23
CA CYS A 7 5.52 6.77 -2.87
C CYS A 7 5.32 6.76 -4.38
N ASN A 8 6.30 6.26 -5.13
CA ASN A 8 6.23 6.33 -6.59
C ASN A 8 5.18 5.36 -7.17
N GLU A 9 5.26 4.08 -6.84
CA GLU A 9 4.45 3.03 -7.47
C GLU A 9 3.36 2.46 -6.58
N ASN A 10 3.29 2.88 -5.32
CA ASN A 10 2.31 2.37 -4.35
C ASN A 10 2.35 0.84 -4.21
N VAL A 11 3.55 0.28 -4.14
CA VAL A 11 3.75 -1.17 -4.03
C VAL A 11 4.35 -1.57 -2.69
N SER A 12 5.39 -0.89 -2.22
CA SER A 12 6.09 -1.32 -1.01
C SER A 12 6.07 -0.28 0.10
N ARG A 13 6.84 0.80 0.00
CA ARG A 13 7.05 1.72 1.13
C ARG A 13 5.75 2.33 1.67
N SER A 14 4.93 2.91 0.81
CA SER A 14 3.67 3.53 1.26
C SER A 14 2.67 2.50 1.76
N GLN A 15 2.62 1.32 1.12
CA GLN A 15 1.74 0.23 1.54
C GLN A 15 2.17 -0.32 2.90
N MET A 16 3.48 -0.51 3.10
CA MET A 16 4.01 -0.96 4.39
C MET A 16 3.71 0.05 5.49
N ALA A 17 3.97 1.33 5.23
CA ALA A 17 3.76 2.39 6.21
C ALA A 17 2.28 2.45 6.65
N ALA A 18 1.36 2.42 5.70
CA ALA A 18 -0.07 2.45 6.01
C ALA A 18 -0.51 1.22 6.80
N THR A 19 -0.02 0.04 6.41
CA THR A 19 -0.36 -1.21 7.07
C THR A 19 0.14 -1.23 8.51
N ILE A 20 1.40 -0.82 8.72
CA ILE A 20 2.01 -0.78 10.05
C ILE A 20 1.29 0.26 10.93
N TYR A 21 1.02 1.44 10.38
CA TYR A 21 0.30 2.49 11.11
C TYR A 21 -1.05 1.98 11.60
N ASN A 22 -1.84 1.39 10.69
CA ASN A 22 -3.17 0.88 11.05
C ASN A 22 -3.09 -0.24 12.08
N HIS A 23 -2.08 -1.08 11.98
CA HIS A 23 -1.87 -2.16 12.94
C HIS A 23 -1.52 -1.62 14.32
N LEU A 24 -0.57 -0.68 14.40
CA LEU A 24 -0.13 -0.11 15.68
C LEU A 24 -1.19 0.74 16.36
N THR A 25 -1.98 1.47 15.57
CA THR A 25 -3.05 2.32 16.12
C THR A 25 -4.39 1.61 16.23
N LYS A 26 -4.47 0.38 15.74
CA LYS A 26 -5.71 -0.42 15.69
C LYS A 26 -6.82 0.37 14.98
N SER A 27 -6.50 0.97 13.83
CA SER A 27 -7.41 1.82 13.09
C SER A 27 -7.34 1.53 11.58
N HIS A 28 -8.16 2.25 10.82
CA HIS A 28 -8.12 2.27 9.36
C HIS A 28 -7.87 3.69 8.84
N ASP A 29 -7.17 4.51 9.64
CA ASP A 29 -6.96 5.92 9.33
C ASP A 29 -5.90 6.17 8.26
N ALA A 30 -4.98 5.22 8.06
CA ALA A 30 -3.91 5.39 7.09
C ALA A 30 -4.28 4.76 5.75
N ASP A 31 -4.07 5.52 4.69
CA ASP A 31 -4.15 5.07 3.31
C ASP A 31 -2.80 5.29 2.63
N SER A 32 -2.68 4.80 1.41
CA SER A 32 -1.47 4.95 0.63
C SER A 32 -1.82 5.25 -0.83
N ALA A 33 -0.91 5.95 -1.51
CA ALA A 33 -1.06 6.27 -2.93
C ALA A 33 0.30 6.34 -3.60
N GLY A 34 0.32 6.23 -4.91
CA GLY A 34 1.53 6.37 -5.71
C GLY A 34 1.41 7.48 -6.72
N ILE A 35 2.55 8.04 -7.11
CA ILE A 35 2.59 9.16 -8.05
C ILE A 35 2.47 8.67 -9.49
N ASN A 36 3.04 7.51 -9.80
CA ASN A 36 3.16 7.03 -11.18
C ASN A 36 2.96 5.51 -11.25
N LEU A 37 1.70 5.09 -11.26
CA LEU A 37 1.33 3.67 -11.33
C LEU A 37 1.25 3.19 -12.78
N ASP A 38 1.76 1.99 -13.03
CA ASP A 38 1.59 1.29 -14.30
C ASP A 38 0.17 0.70 -14.42
N VAL A 39 -0.38 0.18 -13.32
CA VAL A 39 -1.75 -0.34 -13.25
C VAL A 39 -2.43 0.23 -12.02
N VAL A 40 -3.55 0.91 -12.21
CA VAL A 40 -4.29 1.55 -11.12
C VAL A 40 -5.37 0.60 -10.62
N GLY A 41 -5.49 0.49 -9.30
CA GLY A 41 -6.59 -0.24 -8.67
C GLY A 41 -6.39 -1.74 -8.53
N GLU A 42 -5.27 -2.30 -9.00
CA GLU A 42 -5.00 -3.71 -8.75
C GLU A 42 -4.62 -3.91 -7.27
N THR A 43 -4.92 -5.08 -6.73
CA THR A 43 -4.43 -5.43 -5.39
C THR A 43 -2.96 -5.83 -5.45
N LEU A 44 -2.30 -5.79 -4.30
CA LEU A 44 -0.91 -6.27 -4.22
C LEU A 44 -0.82 -7.76 -4.51
N GLY A 45 -1.83 -8.53 -4.14
CA GLY A 45 -1.90 -9.94 -4.48
C GLY A 45 -1.95 -10.17 -6.00
N GLU A 46 -2.74 -9.36 -6.71
CA GLU A 46 -2.80 -9.42 -8.16
C GLU A 46 -1.47 -9.03 -8.81
N ARG A 47 -0.83 -7.98 -8.30
CA ARG A 47 0.48 -7.59 -8.82
C ARG A 47 1.53 -8.67 -8.59
N ARG A 48 1.48 -9.33 -7.44
CA ARG A 48 2.40 -10.44 -7.14
C ARG A 48 2.28 -11.55 -8.19
N LYS A 49 1.07 -11.88 -8.59
CA LYS A 49 0.82 -12.90 -9.63
C LYS A 49 1.28 -12.43 -11.00
N ARG A 50 1.12 -11.13 -11.30
CA ARG A 50 1.42 -10.57 -12.61
C ARG A 50 2.93 -10.40 -12.84
N VAL A 51 3.64 -9.77 -11.90
CA VAL A 51 5.07 -9.42 -12.05
C VAL A 51 5.91 -9.71 -10.82
N GLY A 52 5.30 -10.17 -9.74
CA GLY A 52 5.98 -10.40 -8.48
C GLY A 52 6.05 -9.15 -7.60
N LEU A 53 6.44 -9.37 -6.36
CA LEU A 53 6.67 -8.31 -5.37
C LEU A 53 8.01 -8.57 -4.68
N GLY A 54 8.59 -7.50 -4.10
CA GLY A 54 9.88 -7.59 -3.45
C GLY A 54 9.81 -8.21 -2.05
N LYS A 55 10.96 -8.21 -1.40
CA LYS A 55 11.12 -8.82 -0.06
C LYS A 55 10.27 -8.17 1.01
N SER A 56 9.93 -6.87 0.86
CA SER A 56 9.12 -6.18 1.85
C SER A 56 7.74 -6.79 2.01
N PHE A 57 7.12 -7.24 0.92
CA PHE A 57 5.83 -7.94 0.98
C PHE A 57 5.95 -9.23 1.78
N GLU A 58 7.01 -10.01 1.53
CA GLU A 58 7.23 -11.27 2.22
C GLU A 58 7.53 -11.06 3.72
N LEU A 59 8.31 -10.03 4.06
CA LEU A 59 8.58 -9.69 5.45
C LEU A 59 7.31 -9.33 6.20
N MET A 60 6.46 -8.51 5.58
CA MET A 60 5.18 -8.12 6.19
C MET A 60 4.28 -9.33 6.41
N GLN A 61 4.22 -10.23 5.43
CA GLN A 61 3.43 -11.43 5.53
C GLN A 61 3.92 -12.36 6.64
N LYS A 62 5.24 -12.53 6.77
CA LYS A 62 5.84 -13.31 7.86
C LYS A 62 5.57 -12.70 9.23
N SER A 63 5.42 -11.39 9.29
CA SER A 63 5.10 -10.68 10.54
C SER A 63 3.60 -10.71 10.85
N GLY A 64 2.81 -11.40 10.06
CA GLY A 64 1.36 -11.48 10.26
C GLY A 64 0.59 -10.31 9.69
N LEU A 65 1.23 -9.46 8.89
CA LEU A 65 0.61 -8.27 8.28
C LEU A 65 0.46 -8.51 6.78
N ASP A 66 -0.68 -9.09 6.39
CA ASP A 66 -0.96 -9.41 4.99
C ASP A 66 -1.43 -8.17 4.24
N MET A 67 -0.67 -7.79 3.19
CA MET A 67 -1.00 -6.65 2.33
C MET A 67 -1.65 -7.07 1.01
N SER A 68 -1.92 -8.36 0.79
CA SER A 68 -2.36 -8.86 -0.51
C SER A 68 -3.67 -8.25 -1.00
N LYS A 69 -4.55 -7.87 -0.09
CA LYS A 69 -5.84 -7.28 -0.43
C LYS A 69 -5.82 -5.76 -0.58
N ARG A 70 -4.69 -5.11 -0.29
CA ARG A 70 -4.58 -3.66 -0.42
C ARG A 70 -4.48 -3.29 -1.89
N LYS A 71 -5.19 -2.23 -2.29
CA LYS A 71 -5.20 -1.76 -3.67
C LYS A 71 -4.12 -0.72 -3.91
N ARG A 72 -3.56 -0.72 -5.11
CA ARG A 72 -2.65 0.31 -5.58
C ARG A 72 -3.49 1.50 -6.04
N ILE A 73 -3.24 2.65 -5.47
CA ILE A 73 -4.05 3.85 -5.70
C ILE A 73 -3.17 4.95 -6.31
N GLN A 74 -3.63 5.50 -7.44
CA GLN A 74 -2.97 6.65 -8.05
C GLN A 74 -3.29 7.91 -7.27
N LEU A 75 -2.27 8.69 -6.92
CA LEU A 75 -2.44 9.95 -6.22
C LEU A 75 -3.18 10.95 -7.12
N THR A 76 -4.21 11.59 -6.58
CA THR A 76 -4.97 12.62 -7.25
C THR A 76 -4.98 13.89 -6.41
N LYS A 77 -5.36 15.01 -7.03
CA LYS A 77 -5.46 16.31 -6.33
C LYS A 77 -6.44 16.25 -5.16
N ASP A 78 -7.53 15.51 -5.31
CA ASP A 78 -8.56 15.39 -4.29
C ASP A 78 -8.03 14.76 -3.00
N MET A 79 -7.01 13.91 -3.10
CA MET A 79 -6.41 13.26 -1.94
C MET A 79 -5.51 14.19 -1.14
N ILE A 80 -5.02 15.23 -1.77
CA ILE A 80 -4.10 16.17 -1.13
C ILE A 80 -4.87 17.29 -0.42
N GLY A 81 -6.07 17.50 -0.79
CA GLY A 81 -6.89 18.51 -0.19
C GLY A 81 -7.16 19.68 -1.04
#